data_5aa472d0ce9d507e50b0c7ac58b7f99a
#
_entry.id   5aa472d0ce9d507e50b0c7ac58b7f99a
#
_cell.length_a   1.000
_cell.length_b   1.000
_cell.length_c   1.000
_cell.angle_alpha   90.00
_cell.angle_beta   90.00
_cell.angle_gamma   90.00
#
_symmetry.space_group_name_H-M   'P 1'
#
loop_
_entity.id
_entity.type
_entity.pdbx_description
1 polymer ?
#
loop_
_entity_poly.entity_id
_entity_poly.type
_entity_poly.pdbx_seq_one_letter_code
_entity_poly.pdbx_strand_id
1 'polypeptide(L)'
;INIPVWMSLASYSNLRNKMLCNEYIVNMLHLGRGMFGSDYGTTAFVVSNTSLNRYRGLYKKFFERQGVVETEEAKQKKFLNGTKDYATVQELYLSLPNDIIAYWATKSFADAFESGVNINTYATVFEGLKTRDKDRFLRLWFEVASKKWKPYAKGGTFRRWYGNNDYVVNWGENGDEVRNFKKSSGANFKHYFEPEITYTAMTMSKFTGRYITNQLFGGGGGGITASAKIDYLLGFVNSLPFDYIISAMKSTVNFEVGQIGKIPVLFGDSNSEKTVAILAQENVGLSKQEWDSYEYSWDFQHHPLLRKVSTIAEAFNQWQTECEERFNQLKANEEELNRIFIEIYGLQNELIPEVEDKDVTVRKADLGRDIRSFISYAVGCMFGRYSLDVDGLAYAGGEWDNSKYASFAVDKDNIIPICDDEYFEDDIVGLFVEFVKTVYGEDTLDENLKFIADALGGKGQPKDVIRNYFLNDFLTKNDEHQTLPVLYEEDFM
;
A
#
# COMPACT_ATOMS: atom_id res chain seq x y z
N ILE A 1 13.66 33.26 -8.95
CA ILE A 1 13.08 32.31 -8.00
C ILE A 1 11.70 31.92 -8.48
N ASN A 2 11.37 30.61 -8.50
CA ASN A 2 10.09 30.11 -8.98
C ASN A 2 9.74 28.79 -8.26
N ILE A 3 8.49 28.36 -8.40
CA ILE A 3 8.04 27.03 -7.91
C ILE A 3 8.56 25.93 -8.85
N PRO A 4 8.94 24.71 -8.35
CA PRO A 4 9.63 23.71 -9.15
C PRO A 4 8.78 23.05 -10.24
N VAL A 5 7.46 23.26 -10.27
CA VAL A 5 6.56 22.67 -11.28
C VAL A 5 6.96 23.02 -12.73
N TRP A 6 7.63 24.16 -12.96
CA TRP A 6 8.13 24.52 -14.28
C TRP A 6 9.16 23.53 -14.84
N MET A 7 9.82 22.76 -13.97
CA MET A 7 10.85 21.79 -14.36
C MET A 7 10.26 20.56 -15.06
N SER A 8 9.03 20.18 -14.77
CA SER A 8 8.46 18.88 -15.22
C SER A 8 7.02 18.94 -15.72
N LEU A 9 6.20 19.93 -15.30
CA LEU A 9 4.79 19.98 -15.70
C LEU A 9 4.65 20.19 -17.22
N ALA A 10 3.78 19.38 -17.86
CA ALA A 10 3.62 19.37 -19.32
C ALA A 10 3.22 20.74 -19.91
N SER A 11 2.41 21.54 -19.19
CA SER A 11 2.03 22.88 -19.64
C SER A 11 3.17 23.87 -19.80
N TYR A 12 4.34 23.59 -19.21
CA TYR A 12 5.56 24.40 -19.33
C TYR A 12 6.56 23.83 -20.37
N SER A 13 6.21 22.79 -21.15
CA SER A 13 7.17 22.19 -22.08
C SER A 13 7.66 23.20 -23.13
N ASN A 14 6.76 24.02 -23.71
CA ASN A 14 7.17 25.05 -24.67
C ASN A 14 8.12 26.10 -24.08
N LEU A 15 7.92 26.47 -22.80
CA LEU A 15 8.83 27.38 -22.09
C LEU A 15 10.20 26.74 -21.92
N ARG A 16 10.25 25.47 -21.47
CA ARG A 16 11.50 24.73 -21.32
C ARG A 16 12.22 24.57 -22.64
N ASN A 17 11.53 24.12 -23.67
CA ASN A 17 12.12 23.97 -25.00
C ASN A 17 12.75 25.26 -25.50
N LYS A 18 12.01 26.38 -25.43
CA LYS A 18 12.53 27.70 -25.82
C LYS A 18 13.76 28.09 -25.01
N MET A 19 13.75 27.89 -23.69
CA MET A 19 14.87 28.19 -22.81
C MET A 19 16.09 27.30 -23.13
N LEU A 20 15.88 25.99 -23.30
CA LEU A 20 16.96 25.02 -23.55
C LEU A 20 17.59 25.17 -24.95
N CYS A 21 16.85 25.67 -25.94
CA CYS A 21 17.37 25.89 -27.30
C CYS A 21 18.11 27.22 -27.46
N ASN A 22 17.72 28.27 -26.74
CA ASN A 22 18.21 29.62 -26.96
C ASN A 22 19.05 30.18 -25.81
N GLU A 23 18.96 29.60 -24.65
CA GLU A 23 19.60 30.05 -23.42
C GLU A 23 20.27 28.85 -22.72
N TYR A 24 21.03 29.08 -21.68
CA TYR A 24 21.51 28.00 -20.84
C TYR A 24 21.41 28.31 -19.34
N ILE A 25 21.10 27.25 -18.56
CA ILE A 25 21.04 27.33 -17.10
C ILE A 25 22.49 27.28 -16.57
N VAL A 26 22.94 28.41 -16.02
CA VAL A 26 24.31 28.52 -15.45
C VAL A 26 24.39 27.70 -14.17
N ASN A 27 23.44 27.93 -13.25
CA ASN A 27 23.31 27.18 -12.02
C ASN A 27 21.86 27.18 -11.50
N MET A 28 21.54 26.24 -10.63
CA MET A 28 20.23 26.15 -9.98
C MET A 28 20.33 25.54 -8.59
N LEU A 29 19.60 26.14 -7.66
CA LEU A 29 19.34 25.61 -6.32
C LEU A 29 17.91 25.08 -6.28
N HIS A 30 17.73 23.77 -6.09
CA HIS A 30 16.43 23.16 -5.87
C HIS A 30 16.20 23.04 -4.37
N LEU A 31 15.58 24.06 -3.81
CA LEU A 31 15.46 24.27 -2.37
C LEU A 31 14.38 23.39 -1.72
N GLY A 32 13.38 22.94 -2.49
CA GLY A 32 12.24 22.20 -1.95
C GLY A 32 11.31 23.08 -1.10
N ARG A 33 10.50 22.46 -0.23
CA ARG A 33 9.49 23.13 0.62
C ARG A 33 10.12 23.70 1.89
N GLY A 34 9.45 24.69 2.50
CA GLY A 34 9.88 25.29 3.78
C GLY A 34 10.85 26.48 3.63
N MET A 35 10.88 27.14 2.47
CA MET A 35 11.63 28.37 2.27
C MET A 35 10.71 29.59 2.25
N PHE A 36 11.19 30.71 2.79
CA PHE A 36 10.48 31.99 2.81
C PHE A 36 9.10 31.91 3.50
N GLY A 37 8.96 31.09 4.54
CA GLY A 37 7.70 30.89 5.24
C GLY A 37 6.61 30.22 4.40
N SER A 38 6.96 29.67 3.22
CA SER A 38 6.01 29.07 2.28
C SER A 38 6.08 27.55 2.32
N ASP A 39 4.91 26.91 2.28
CA ASP A 39 4.76 25.46 2.15
C ASP A 39 4.93 24.97 0.70
N TYR A 40 5.11 25.86 -0.26
CA TYR A 40 5.42 25.50 -1.64
C TYR A 40 6.91 25.23 -1.83
N GLY A 41 7.22 24.27 -2.74
CA GLY A 41 8.60 24.07 -3.16
C GLY A 41 9.15 25.30 -3.89
N THR A 42 10.48 25.50 -3.79
CA THR A 42 11.15 26.65 -4.38
C THR A 42 12.38 26.22 -5.18
N THR A 43 12.59 26.88 -6.32
CA THR A 43 13.83 26.82 -7.10
C THR A 43 14.40 28.23 -7.30
N ALA A 44 15.71 28.37 -7.27
CA ALA A 44 16.42 29.60 -7.64
C ALA A 44 17.46 29.25 -8.71
N PHE A 45 17.47 29.95 -9.81
CA PHE A 45 18.36 29.67 -10.93
C PHE A 45 18.84 30.92 -11.64
N VAL A 46 19.99 30.80 -12.31
CA VAL A 46 20.57 31.80 -13.16
C VAL A 46 20.61 31.27 -14.60
N VAL A 47 20.10 32.05 -15.51
CA VAL A 47 20.09 31.76 -16.95
C VAL A 47 20.92 32.77 -17.70
N SER A 48 21.67 32.34 -18.68
CA SER A 48 22.40 33.22 -19.61
C SER A 48 21.65 33.29 -20.95
N ASN A 49 21.44 34.48 -21.44
CA ASN A 49 20.73 34.74 -22.70
C ASN A 49 21.69 34.53 -23.92
N THR A 50 22.33 33.38 -23.94
CA THR A 50 23.15 32.89 -25.05
C THR A 50 23.09 31.38 -25.09
N SER A 51 23.19 30.78 -26.26
CA SER A 51 23.27 29.34 -26.42
C SER A 51 24.73 28.91 -26.43
N LEU A 52 25.09 27.92 -25.62
CA LEU A 52 26.43 27.29 -25.62
C LEU A 52 26.24 25.77 -25.70
N ASN A 53 26.82 25.18 -26.74
CA ASN A 53 26.80 23.71 -26.91
C ASN A 53 27.64 23.04 -25.81
N ARG A 54 27.09 21.93 -25.26
CA ARG A 54 27.75 21.10 -24.25
C ARG A 54 28.08 21.83 -22.94
N TYR A 55 27.43 22.95 -22.65
CA TYR A 55 27.58 23.61 -21.36
C TYR A 55 27.05 22.72 -20.24
N ARG A 56 27.81 22.61 -19.16
CA ARG A 56 27.40 21.89 -17.95
C ARG A 56 26.92 22.86 -16.90
N GLY A 57 25.61 22.97 -16.73
CA GLY A 57 25.05 23.71 -15.62
C GLY A 57 25.31 23.02 -14.28
N LEU A 58 25.42 23.82 -13.21
CA LEU A 58 25.63 23.32 -11.84
C LEU A 58 24.35 23.35 -11.08
N TYR A 59 23.98 22.22 -10.48
CA TYR A 59 22.72 22.06 -9.75
C TYR A 59 22.97 21.54 -8.35
N LYS A 60 22.21 22.06 -7.35
CA LYS A 60 22.24 21.60 -5.96
C LYS A 60 20.83 21.27 -5.49
N LYS A 61 20.67 20.11 -4.84
CA LYS A 61 19.40 19.64 -4.26
C LYS A 61 19.47 19.66 -2.73
N PHE A 62 18.48 20.28 -2.08
CA PHE A 62 18.46 20.50 -0.63
C PHE A 62 17.47 19.64 0.14
N PHE A 63 16.87 18.66 -0.50
CA PHE A 63 15.95 17.68 0.12
C PHE A 63 16.20 16.29 -0.45
N GLU A 64 15.89 15.27 0.32
CA GLU A 64 16.02 13.88 -0.11
C GLU A 64 14.77 13.36 -0.80
N ARG A 65 13.60 13.61 -0.20
CA ARG A 65 12.30 13.16 -0.71
C ARG A 65 11.42 14.33 -1.12
N GLN A 66 10.71 14.17 -2.23
CA GLN A 66 9.70 15.14 -2.67
C GLN A 66 8.61 15.26 -1.60
N GLY A 67 8.21 16.50 -1.29
CA GLY A 67 7.14 16.79 -0.34
C GLY A 67 7.58 16.97 1.12
N VAL A 68 8.80 16.60 1.49
CA VAL A 68 9.33 16.86 2.83
C VAL A 68 9.54 18.36 3.03
N VAL A 69 9.14 18.86 4.20
CA VAL A 69 9.36 20.25 4.64
C VAL A 69 10.59 20.28 5.54
N GLU A 70 11.64 20.97 5.11
CA GLU A 70 12.84 21.20 5.91
C GLU A 70 12.98 22.68 6.24
N THR A 71 13.50 22.99 7.42
CA THR A 71 13.68 24.38 7.87
C THR A 71 14.74 25.14 7.05
N GLU A 72 14.66 26.45 7.05
CA GLU A 72 15.65 27.30 6.37
C GLU A 72 17.05 27.10 6.94
N GLU A 73 17.18 26.96 8.27
CA GLU A 73 18.44 26.73 8.95
C GLU A 73 19.08 25.39 8.52
N ALA A 74 18.27 24.32 8.40
CA ALA A 74 18.76 23.03 7.93
C ALA A 74 19.30 23.13 6.51
N LYS A 75 18.62 23.86 5.62
CA LYS A 75 19.07 24.10 4.23
C LYS A 75 20.30 24.99 4.16
N GLN A 76 20.37 26.03 4.98
CA GLN A 76 21.56 26.87 5.10
C GLN A 76 22.78 26.04 5.54
N LYS A 77 22.60 25.18 6.53
CA LYS A 77 23.65 24.26 6.98
C LYS A 77 24.10 23.32 5.87
N LYS A 78 23.17 22.73 5.10
CA LYS A 78 23.48 21.90 3.92
C LYS A 78 24.26 22.70 2.88
N PHE A 79 23.86 23.95 2.61
CA PHE A 79 24.57 24.81 1.65
C PHE A 79 26.01 25.08 2.06
N LEU A 80 26.26 25.42 3.32
CA LEU A 80 27.58 25.76 3.86
C LEU A 80 28.48 24.54 4.00
N ASN A 81 27.94 23.41 4.42
CA ASN A 81 28.69 22.15 4.60
C ASN A 81 28.91 21.38 3.29
N GLY A 82 28.34 21.82 2.20
CA GLY A 82 28.31 21.14 0.91
C GLY A 82 27.13 20.17 0.79
N THR A 83 26.57 20.11 -0.42
CA THR A 83 25.56 19.11 -0.83
C THR A 83 26.10 18.35 -2.03
N LYS A 84 25.43 17.28 -2.45
CA LYS A 84 25.73 16.63 -3.72
C LYS A 84 25.54 17.65 -4.85
N ASP A 85 26.61 17.88 -5.60
CA ASP A 85 26.59 18.72 -6.79
C ASP A 85 26.33 17.85 -8.01
N TYR A 86 25.49 18.37 -8.90
CA TYR A 86 25.21 17.76 -10.19
C TYR A 86 25.72 18.70 -11.29
N ALA A 87 26.41 18.15 -12.27
CA ALA A 87 26.88 18.89 -13.44
C ALA A 87 26.40 18.19 -14.71
N THR A 88 25.33 18.72 -15.32
CA THR A 88 24.62 18.06 -16.42
C THR A 88 24.64 18.92 -17.67
N VAL A 89 24.85 18.31 -18.83
CA VAL A 89 24.71 18.98 -20.11
C VAL A 89 23.25 19.18 -20.45
N GLN A 90 22.91 20.36 -20.92
CA GLN A 90 21.54 20.78 -21.15
C GLN A 90 20.84 19.99 -22.25
N GLU A 91 21.60 19.54 -23.25
CA GLU A 91 21.09 18.70 -24.35
C GLU A 91 20.42 17.41 -23.87
N LEU A 92 20.83 16.89 -22.70
CA LEU A 92 20.21 15.73 -22.09
C LEU A 92 18.70 15.93 -21.83
N TYR A 93 18.30 17.15 -21.44
CA TYR A 93 16.90 17.44 -21.14
C TYR A 93 16.03 17.42 -22.38
N LEU A 94 16.58 17.75 -23.56
CA LEU A 94 15.85 17.74 -24.84
C LEU A 94 15.53 16.31 -25.31
N SER A 95 16.25 15.29 -24.81
CA SER A 95 15.94 13.89 -25.10
C SER A 95 14.88 13.30 -24.15
N LEU A 96 14.51 14.04 -23.10
CA LEU A 96 13.52 13.59 -22.11
C LEU A 96 12.08 14.02 -22.49
N PRO A 97 11.04 13.27 -22.10
CA PRO A 97 9.65 13.62 -22.37
C PRO A 97 9.31 15.03 -21.88
N ASN A 98 8.75 15.86 -22.77
CA ASN A 98 8.37 17.25 -22.49
C ASN A 98 9.58 18.12 -22.01
N ASP A 99 10.81 17.78 -22.37
CA ASP A 99 12.03 18.52 -22.04
C ASP A 99 12.21 18.78 -20.52
N ILE A 100 11.92 17.77 -19.70
CA ILE A 100 11.96 17.89 -18.22
C ILE A 100 13.39 18.18 -17.75
N ILE A 101 13.51 19.08 -16.74
CA ILE A 101 14.81 19.42 -16.14
C ILE A 101 15.15 18.41 -15.04
N ALA A 102 15.56 17.23 -15.44
CA ALA A 102 16.03 16.17 -14.53
C ALA A 102 17.58 16.22 -14.41
N TYR A 103 18.09 17.23 -13.73
CA TYR A 103 19.51 17.53 -13.63
C TYR A 103 20.34 16.44 -12.93
N TRP A 104 19.69 15.53 -12.23
CA TRP A 104 20.31 14.34 -11.61
C TRP A 104 20.35 13.13 -12.55
N ALA A 105 19.69 13.21 -13.71
CA ALA A 105 19.62 12.12 -14.67
C ALA A 105 20.98 11.90 -15.34
N THR A 106 21.27 10.65 -15.59
CA THR A 106 22.48 10.21 -16.29
C THR A 106 22.20 9.96 -17.75
N LYS A 107 23.25 9.62 -18.50
CA LYS A 107 23.11 9.21 -19.90
C LYS A 107 22.27 7.92 -20.00
N SER A 108 22.51 6.91 -19.15
CA SER A 108 21.73 5.67 -19.12
C SER A 108 20.22 5.92 -18.91
N PHE A 109 19.89 6.89 -18.05
CA PHE A 109 18.51 7.33 -17.87
C PHE A 109 17.90 7.89 -19.16
N ALA A 110 18.62 8.72 -19.91
CA ALA A 110 18.13 9.28 -21.18
C ALA A 110 18.06 8.21 -22.28
N ASP A 111 19.07 7.34 -22.37
CA ASP A 111 19.11 6.23 -23.32
C ASP A 111 17.90 5.29 -23.16
N ALA A 112 17.37 5.15 -21.95
CA ALA A 112 16.16 4.38 -21.70
C ALA A 112 14.92 4.98 -22.40
N PHE A 113 14.81 6.30 -22.50
CA PHE A 113 13.72 6.95 -23.23
C PHE A 113 13.89 6.88 -24.75
N GLU A 114 15.11 6.80 -25.25
CA GLU A 114 15.38 6.65 -26.68
C GLU A 114 15.13 5.22 -27.18
N SER A 115 15.49 4.20 -26.38
CA SER A 115 15.45 2.79 -26.75
C SER A 115 14.20 2.05 -26.25
N GLY A 116 13.56 2.55 -25.19
CA GLY A 116 12.42 1.91 -24.57
C GLY A 116 11.09 2.19 -25.27
N VAL A 117 10.13 1.29 -25.06
CA VAL A 117 8.76 1.45 -25.56
C VAL A 117 7.89 2.03 -24.48
N ASN A 118 7.20 3.12 -24.73
CA ASN A 118 6.28 3.74 -23.76
C ASN A 118 5.22 2.73 -23.28
N ILE A 119 4.91 2.75 -21.99
CA ILE A 119 3.84 1.89 -21.43
C ILE A 119 2.55 1.96 -22.28
N ASN A 120 2.13 3.16 -22.70
CA ASN A 120 0.91 3.34 -23.49
C ASN A 120 0.92 2.67 -24.88
N THR A 121 2.05 2.15 -25.34
CA THR A 121 2.12 1.44 -26.63
C THR A 121 1.54 0.02 -26.55
N TYR A 122 1.63 -0.63 -25.39
CA TYR A 122 1.19 -2.01 -25.20
C TYR A 122 0.29 -2.23 -23.97
N ALA A 123 0.14 -1.22 -23.15
CA ALA A 123 -0.76 -1.22 -21.99
C ALA A 123 -1.61 0.06 -22.02
N THR A 124 -2.74 0.02 -21.35
CA THR A 124 -3.59 1.21 -21.14
C THR A 124 -3.48 1.64 -19.70
N VAL A 125 -3.11 2.91 -19.47
CA VAL A 125 -3.10 3.54 -18.14
C VAL A 125 -4.31 4.44 -18.02
N PHE A 126 -5.08 4.32 -16.94
CA PHE A 126 -6.34 5.08 -16.81
C PHE A 126 -6.67 5.41 -15.34
N GLU A 127 -7.49 6.44 -15.16
CA GLU A 127 -8.08 6.77 -13.86
C GLU A 127 -9.25 5.83 -13.53
N GLY A 128 -9.42 5.53 -12.25
CA GLY A 128 -10.54 4.75 -11.76
C GLY A 128 -11.83 5.54 -11.59
N LEU A 129 -12.89 4.83 -11.22
CA LEU A 129 -14.22 5.37 -10.96
C LEU A 129 -14.20 6.33 -9.74
N LYS A 130 -14.57 7.58 -9.96
CA LYS A 130 -14.77 8.57 -8.90
C LYS A 130 -16.26 8.61 -8.54
N THR A 131 -16.66 7.96 -7.48
CA THR A 131 -18.06 7.89 -7.03
C THR A 131 -18.60 9.24 -6.55
N ARG A 132 -17.73 10.11 -6.00
CA ARG A 132 -18.05 11.45 -5.48
C ARG A 132 -19.03 11.48 -4.30
N ASP A 133 -19.58 10.34 -3.93
CA ASP A 133 -20.44 10.15 -2.76
C ASP A 133 -20.12 8.77 -2.18
N LYS A 134 -19.28 8.77 -1.15
CA LYS A 134 -18.78 7.53 -0.53
C LYS A 134 -19.89 6.82 0.23
N ASP A 135 -20.67 7.57 1.00
CA ASP A 135 -21.69 7.03 1.91
C ASP A 135 -22.84 6.38 1.14
N ARG A 136 -23.09 6.84 -0.07
CA ARG A 136 -24.08 6.25 -0.98
C ARG A 136 -23.57 5.02 -1.72
N PHE A 137 -22.33 5.03 -2.20
CA PHE A 137 -21.87 4.06 -3.19
C PHE A 137 -20.82 3.08 -2.68
N LEU A 138 -20.16 3.35 -1.55
CA LEU A 138 -19.12 2.47 -1.02
C LEU A 138 -19.50 1.92 0.35
N ARG A 139 -19.07 0.69 0.60
CA ARG A 139 -19.11 0.02 1.90
C ARG A 139 -17.81 -0.72 2.11
N LEU A 140 -17.52 -1.04 3.36
CA LEU A 140 -16.56 -2.09 3.68
C LEU A 140 -17.19 -3.43 3.31
N TRP A 141 -16.39 -4.39 2.92
CA TRP A 141 -16.89 -5.65 2.37
C TRP A 141 -17.81 -6.41 3.35
N PHE A 142 -17.53 -6.31 4.65
CA PHE A 142 -18.29 -7.00 5.70
C PHE A 142 -19.61 -6.31 6.11
N GLU A 143 -19.83 -5.06 5.67
CA GLU A 143 -21.09 -4.34 5.94
C GLU A 143 -22.23 -4.78 5.02
N VAL A 144 -21.97 -5.64 4.04
CA VAL A 144 -22.97 -5.97 3.01
C VAL A 144 -22.91 -7.44 2.58
N ALA A 145 -24.07 -8.05 2.43
CA ALA A 145 -24.22 -9.46 1.97
C ALA A 145 -24.78 -9.59 0.53
N SER A 146 -25.19 -8.50 -0.11
CA SER A 146 -25.89 -8.57 -1.41
C SER A 146 -24.93 -8.64 -2.59
N LYS A 147 -25.21 -9.49 -3.58
CA LYS A 147 -24.46 -9.66 -4.84
C LYS A 147 -24.34 -8.39 -5.72
N LYS A 148 -25.14 -7.35 -5.43
CA LYS A 148 -25.01 -6.05 -6.12
C LYS A 148 -23.71 -5.32 -5.78
N TRP A 149 -23.13 -5.59 -4.62
CA TRP A 149 -21.86 -5.02 -4.20
C TRP A 149 -20.70 -5.77 -4.84
N LYS A 150 -19.78 -5.04 -5.44
CA LYS A 150 -18.63 -5.61 -6.13
C LYS A 150 -17.32 -5.09 -5.53
N PRO A 151 -16.26 -5.91 -5.46
CA PRO A 151 -14.95 -5.49 -5.01
C PRO A 151 -14.45 -4.22 -5.70
N TYR A 152 -13.87 -3.31 -4.91
CA TYR A 152 -13.48 -1.98 -5.37
C TYR A 152 -12.12 -1.57 -4.82
N ALA A 153 -11.09 -1.58 -5.65
CA ALA A 153 -9.75 -1.15 -5.31
C ALA A 153 -9.68 0.38 -5.24
N LYS A 154 -9.69 0.94 -4.03
CA LYS A 154 -9.77 2.39 -3.79
C LYS A 154 -8.42 3.11 -3.77
N GLY A 155 -7.33 2.43 -3.72
CA GLY A 155 -6.03 2.91 -3.30
C GLY A 155 -5.79 2.50 -1.84
N GLY A 156 -4.97 3.21 -1.10
CA GLY A 156 -4.75 2.89 0.32
C GLY A 156 -3.32 3.15 0.77
N THR A 157 -2.89 2.47 1.81
CA THR A 157 -1.57 2.56 2.41
C THR A 157 -0.45 2.10 1.45
N PHE A 158 0.80 2.34 1.82
CA PHE A 158 1.97 1.86 1.09
C PHE A 158 1.98 0.33 1.09
N ARG A 159 1.61 -0.27 -0.06
CA ARG A 159 1.54 -1.73 -0.21
C ARG A 159 1.76 -2.12 -1.67
N ARG A 160 2.64 -3.10 -1.91
CA ARG A 160 2.95 -3.68 -3.22
C ARG A 160 2.28 -5.05 -3.37
N TRP A 161 2.19 -5.51 -4.58
CA TRP A 161 1.84 -6.85 -5.05
C TRP A 161 0.37 -7.22 -4.85
N TYR A 162 -0.17 -7.17 -3.63
CA TYR A 162 -1.56 -7.49 -3.29
C TYR A 162 -2.02 -6.78 -2.02
N GLY A 163 -3.32 -6.48 -1.90
CA GLY A 163 -3.99 -5.92 -0.73
C GLY A 163 -4.61 -4.54 -0.97
N ASN A 164 -5.03 -3.86 0.11
CA ASN A 164 -5.90 -2.69 0.10
C ASN A 164 -7.25 -2.98 -0.57
N ASN A 165 -7.80 -4.15 -0.29
CA ASN A 165 -9.04 -4.70 -0.84
C ASN A 165 -10.17 -4.64 0.21
N ASP A 166 -10.41 -3.48 0.82
CA ASP A 166 -11.34 -3.32 1.94
C ASP A 166 -12.75 -2.93 1.48
N TYR A 167 -12.86 -2.35 0.28
CA TYR A 167 -14.09 -1.73 -0.18
C TYR A 167 -14.84 -2.53 -1.23
N VAL A 168 -16.15 -2.37 -1.18
CA VAL A 168 -17.07 -2.77 -2.24
C VAL A 168 -17.88 -1.57 -2.72
N VAL A 169 -18.30 -1.58 -3.98
CA VAL A 169 -19.10 -0.52 -4.59
C VAL A 169 -20.47 -1.07 -5.00
N ASN A 170 -21.51 -0.27 -4.82
CA ASN A 170 -22.84 -0.58 -5.33
C ASN A 170 -22.82 -0.62 -6.86
N TRP A 171 -22.84 -1.83 -7.42
CA TRP A 171 -22.77 -2.11 -8.85
C TRP A 171 -24.02 -2.81 -9.36
N GLY A 172 -25.16 -2.65 -8.68
CA GLY A 172 -26.45 -3.16 -9.15
C GLY A 172 -26.76 -2.66 -10.57
N GLU A 173 -27.39 -3.49 -11.39
CA GLU A 173 -27.76 -3.15 -12.77
C GLU A 173 -26.58 -2.62 -13.60
N ASN A 174 -25.41 -3.30 -13.51
CA ASN A 174 -24.15 -2.88 -14.15
C ASN A 174 -23.66 -1.48 -13.75
N GLY A 175 -23.99 -1.03 -12.55
CA GLY A 175 -23.55 0.24 -12.01
C GLY A 175 -24.32 1.45 -12.56
N ASP A 176 -25.53 1.26 -13.07
CA ASP A 176 -26.33 2.34 -13.67
C ASP A 176 -26.53 3.49 -12.71
N GLU A 177 -26.76 3.24 -11.43
CA GLU A 177 -26.94 4.28 -10.44
C GLU A 177 -25.69 5.16 -10.28
N VAL A 178 -24.50 4.56 -10.12
CA VAL A 178 -23.24 5.30 -9.96
C VAL A 178 -22.81 5.95 -11.27
N ARG A 179 -23.06 5.33 -12.43
CA ARG A 179 -22.74 5.89 -13.75
C ARG A 179 -23.57 7.12 -14.07
N ASN A 180 -24.84 7.11 -13.72
CA ASN A 180 -25.79 8.20 -13.99
C ASN A 180 -25.76 9.29 -12.91
N PHE A 181 -25.02 9.10 -11.83
CA PHE A 181 -24.88 10.13 -10.81
C PHE A 181 -24.05 11.31 -11.34
N LYS A 182 -24.65 12.50 -11.39
CA LYS A 182 -24.10 13.69 -12.07
C LYS A 182 -22.70 14.12 -11.63
N LYS A 183 -22.30 13.78 -10.41
CA LYS A 183 -20.97 14.12 -9.86
C LYS A 183 -19.95 13.02 -10.09
N SER A 184 -20.36 11.80 -10.37
CA SER A 184 -19.43 10.70 -10.60
C SER A 184 -18.71 10.89 -11.95
N SER A 185 -17.53 10.34 -12.05
CA SER A 185 -16.77 10.32 -13.30
C SER A 185 -15.98 9.02 -13.40
N GLY A 186 -15.99 8.45 -14.58
CA GLY A 186 -15.25 7.23 -14.89
C GLY A 186 -15.56 6.87 -16.34
N ALA A 187 -14.54 6.75 -17.17
CA ALA A 187 -14.71 6.55 -18.61
C ALA A 187 -14.34 5.15 -19.08
N ASN A 188 -13.68 4.34 -18.24
CA ASN A 188 -12.99 3.14 -18.70
C ASN A 188 -13.70 1.85 -18.28
N PHE A 189 -15.03 1.85 -18.31
CA PHE A 189 -15.88 0.73 -17.90
C PHE A 189 -15.57 -0.62 -18.57
N LYS A 190 -14.99 -0.59 -19.77
CA LYS A 190 -14.62 -1.80 -20.53
C LYS A 190 -13.45 -2.58 -19.89
N HIS A 191 -12.68 -1.96 -19.00
CA HIS A 191 -11.54 -2.58 -18.33
C HIS A 191 -11.87 -3.07 -16.93
N TYR A 192 -13.06 -2.79 -16.41
CA TYR A 192 -13.46 -3.28 -15.11
C TYR A 192 -13.62 -4.81 -15.13
N PHE A 193 -13.19 -5.45 -14.06
CA PHE A 193 -13.20 -6.90 -13.85
C PHE A 193 -12.15 -7.70 -14.64
N GLU A 194 -11.31 -7.04 -15.44
CA GLU A 194 -10.18 -7.67 -16.11
C GLU A 194 -8.96 -7.77 -15.15
N PRO A 195 -7.99 -8.64 -15.45
CA PRO A 195 -6.71 -8.62 -14.74
C PRO A 195 -5.97 -7.31 -14.97
N GLU A 196 -5.54 -6.65 -13.89
CA GLU A 196 -4.88 -5.36 -13.99
C GLU A 196 -3.97 -5.05 -12.79
N ILE A 197 -3.15 -4.02 -12.96
CA ILE A 197 -2.33 -3.45 -11.89
C ILE A 197 -3.02 -2.17 -11.41
N THR A 198 -3.44 -2.16 -10.14
CA THR A 198 -3.90 -0.93 -9.50
C THR A 198 -2.78 -0.26 -8.70
N TYR A 199 -2.84 1.05 -8.55
CA TYR A 199 -1.88 1.81 -7.77
C TYR A 199 -2.56 2.93 -6.98
N THR A 200 -1.87 3.46 -5.95
CA THR A 200 -2.35 4.62 -5.20
C THR A 200 -1.89 5.90 -5.90
N ALA A 201 -2.85 6.68 -6.42
CA ALA A 201 -2.54 7.86 -7.25
C ALA A 201 -1.95 9.02 -6.44
N MET A 202 -2.40 9.23 -5.20
CA MET A 202 -1.95 10.33 -4.34
C MET A 202 -1.20 9.76 -3.13
N THR A 203 0.11 9.92 -3.09
CA THR A 203 0.95 9.48 -1.98
C THR A 203 2.28 10.23 -1.94
N MET A 204 2.81 10.40 -0.73
CA MET A 204 4.17 10.88 -0.49
C MET A 204 5.21 9.74 -0.50
N SER A 205 4.76 8.49 -0.54
CA SER A 205 5.60 7.30 -0.62
C SER A 205 6.03 7.00 -2.06
N LYS A 206 6.82 5.93 -2.24
CA LYS A 206 7.16 5.37 -3.54
C LYS A 206 5.90 4.89 -4.28
N PHE A 207 6.02 4.69 -5.58
CA PHE A 207 4.96 4.03 -6.36
C PHE A 207 4.78 2.58 -5.90
N THR A 208 3.54 2.11 -5.92
CA THR A 208 3.21 0.72 -5.56
C THR A 208 2.14 0.15 -6.49
N GLY A 209 2.52 -0.87 -7.25
CA GLY A 209 1.60 -1.66 -8.07
C GLY A 209 1.05 -2.87 -7.31
N ARG A 210 -0.25 -3.10 -7.40
CA ARG A 210 -0.93 -4.28 -6.84
C ARG A 210 -1.71 -4.98 -7.94
N TYR A 211 -1.60 -6.30 -7.99
CA TYR A 211 -2.36 -7.11 -8.93
C TYR A 211 -3.79 -7.30 -8.42
N ILE A 212 -4.76 -7.07 -9.28
CA ILE A 212 -6.18 -7.31 -9.00
C ILE A 212 -6.84 -8.05 -10.15
N THR A 213 -7.88 -8.83 -9.84
CA THR A 213 -8.75 -9.51 -10.80
C THR A 213 -10.19 -9.40 -10.33
N ASN A 214 -11.15 -9.37 -11.26
CA ASN A 214 -12.59 -9.34 -10.94
C ASN A 214 -13.02 -8.19 -10.01
N GLN A 215 -12.33 -7.06 -10.09
CA GLN A 215 -12.60 -5.88 -9.27
C GLN A 215 -12.80 -4.63 -10.13
N LEU A 216 -13.43 -3.61 -9.56
CA LEU A 216 -13.38 -2.26 -10.07
C LEU A 216 -12.24 -1.51 -9.37
N PHE A 217 -11.70 -0.50 -10.01
CA PHE A 217 -10.70 0.37 -9.41
C PHE A 217 -11.24 1.80 -9.25
N GLY A 218 -10.83 2.42 -8.15
CA GLY A 218 -11.34 3.70 -7.69
C GLY A 218 -10.54 4.91 -8.11
N GLY A 219 -11.15 6.08 -8.04
CA GLY A 219 -10.49 7.35 -8.38
C GLY A 219 -9.40 7.82 -7.41
N GLY A 220 -9.21 7.15 -6.26
CA GLY A 220 -8.05 7.33 -5.37
C GLY A 220 -6.82 6.54 -5.82
N GLY A 221 -6.98 5.71 -6.85
CA GLY A 221 -5.97 4.96 -7.57
C GLY A 221 -6.15 5.07 -9.06
N GLY A 222 -5.32 4.37 -9.79
CA GLY A 222 -5.44 4.17 -11.23
C GLY A 222 -5.29 2.71 -11.56
N GLY A 223 -5.50 2.37 -12.83
CA GLY A 223 -5.31 1.05 -13.39
C GLY A 223 -4.31 1.05 -14.54
N ILE A 224 -3.61 -0.05 -14.68
CA ILE A 224 -2.77 -0.36 -15.84
C ILE A 224 -3.19 -1.75 -16.30
N THR A 225 -3.76 -1.87 -17.48
CA THR A 225 -4.12 -3.15 -18.10
C THR A 225 -3.28 -3.40 -19.34
N ALA A 226 -2.90 -4.65 -19.55
CA ALA A 226 -2.15 -5.06 -20.72
C ALA A 226 -2.69 -6.39 -21.23
N SER A 227 -2.77 -6.53 -22.55
CA SER A 227 -3.21 -7.77 -23.22
C SER A 227 -2.19 -8.90 -23.12
N ALA A 228 -0.93 -8.58 -22.79
CA ALA A 228 0.16 -9.52 -22.62
C ALA A 228 1.20 -8.97 -21.64
N LYS A 229 1.97 -9.87 -21.01
CA LYS A 229 3.10 -9.52 -20.13
C LYS A 229 2.74 -8.66 -18.92
N ILE A 230 1.52 -8.78 -18.39
CA ILE A 230 1.09 -7.99 -17.22
C ILE A 230 1.98 -8.27 -16.00
N ASP A 231 2.46 -9.51 -15.84
CA ASP A 231 3.34 -9.91 -14.74
C ASP A 231 4.73 -9.26 -14.85
N TYR A 232 5.26 -9.16 -16.08
CA TYR A 232 6.50 -8.42 -16.33
C TYR A 232 6.33 -6.94 -15.98
N LEU A 233 5.22 -6.35 -16.40
CA LEU A 233 4.90 -4.96 -16.10
C LEU A 233 4.71 -4.74 -14.60
N LEU A 234 4.07 -5.69 -13.89
CA LEU A 234 3.92 -5.64 -12.44
C LEU A 234 5.28 -5.67 -11.72
N GLY A 235 6.20 -6.54 -12.17
CA GLY A 235 7.58 -6.56 -11.69
C GLY A 235 8.28 -5.22 -11.92
N PHE A 236 8.16 -4.67 -13.13
CA PHE A 236 8.77 -3.39 -13.48
C PHE A 236 8.25 -2.22 -12.64
N VAL A 237 6.93 -2.04 -12.51
CA VAL A 237 6.35 -0.89 -11.78
C VAL A 237 6.63 -0.92 -10.28
N ASN A 238 7.01 -2.09 -9.73
CA ASN A 238 7.42 -2.23 -8.34
C ASN A 238 8.95 -2.17 -8.14
N SER A 239 9.74 -2.01 -9.21
CA SER A 239 11.20 -1.97 -9.18
C SER A 239 11.76 -0.57 -8.90
N LEU A 240 13.01 -0.52 -8.43
CA LEU A 240 13.75 0.73 -8.23
C LEU A 240 13.95 1.55 -9.52
N PRO A 241 14.27 0.96 -10.68
CA PRO A 241 14.36 1.73 -11.94
C PRO A 241 13.08 2.46 -12.30
N PHE A 242 11.90 1.84 -12.10
CA PHE A 242 10.63 2.52 -12.31
C PHE A 242 10.47 3.71 -11.35
N ASP A 243 10.71 3.50 -10.04
CA ASP A 243 10.61 4.57 -9.04
C ASP A 243 11.58 5.72 -9.32
N TYR A 244 12.79 5.40 -9.79
CA TYR A 244 13.78 6.38 -10.21
C TYR A 244 13.29 7.22 -11.40
N ILE A 245 12.73 6.58 -12.42
CA ILE A 245 12.23 7.25 -13.63
C ILE A 245 10.98 8.09 -13.33
N ILE A 246 9.99 7.53 -12.64
CA ILE A 246 8.75 8.26 -12.34
C ILE A 246 9.00 9.44 -11.40
N SER A 247 9.95 9.31 -10.47
CA SER A 247 10.36 10.40 -9.58
C SER A 247 10.94 11.58 -10.32
N ALA A 248 11.60 11.37 -11.46
CA ALA A 248 12.10 12.44 -12.32
C ALA A 248 10.96 13.17 -13.06
N MET A 249 9.90 12.46 -13.40
CA MET A 249 8.74 13.01 -14.11
C MET A 249 7.70 13.65 -13.19
N LYS A 250 7.71 13.30 -11.90
CA LYS A 250 6.73 13.71 -10.91
C LYS A 250 7.00 15.15 -10.41
N SER A 251 6.05 16.05 -10.59
CA SER A 251 6.12 17.43 -10.10
C SER A 251 5.31 17.68 -8.81
N THR A 252 4.41 16.77 -8.48
CA THR A 252 3.49 16.86 -7.33
C THR A 252 3.50 15.55 -6.54
N VAL A 253 2.66 15.44 -5.52
CA VAL A 253 2.43 14.19 -4.78
C VAL A 253 1.58 13.17 -5.56
N ASN A 254 1.07 13.53 -6.74
CA ASN A 254 0.24 12.65 -7.56
C ASN A 254 1.08 11.88 -8.59
N PHE A 255 0.72 10.63 -8.82
CA PHE A 255 1.13 9.84 -9.98
C PHE A 255 0.08 9.98 -11.08
N GLU A 256 0.39 10.76 -12.11
CA GLU A 256 -0.56 11.07 -13.17
C GLU A 256 -0.52 10.02 -14.27
N VAL A 257 -1.68 9.64 -14.77
CA VAL A 257 -1.86 8.69 -15.89
C VAL A 257 -0.95 9.02 -17.08
N GLY A 258 -0.90 10.32 -17.46
CA GLY A 258 -0.10 10.77 -18.59
C GLY A 258 1.42 10.67 -18.38
N GLN A 259 1.89 10.70 -17.12
CA GLN A 259 3.30 10.49 -16.78
C GLN A 259 3.66 9.01 -16.80
N ILE A 260 2.84 8.16 -16.13
CA ILE A 260 3.05 6.72 -16.10
C ILE A 260 3.05 6.15 -17.53
N GLY A 261 2.09 6.55 -18.37
CA GLY A 261 2.00 6.06 -19.74
C GLY A 261 3.19 6.38 -20.64
N LYS A 262 3.99 7.38 -20.29
CA LYS A 262 5.21 7.77 -21.03
C LYS A 262 6.49 7.14 -20.51
N ILE A 263 6.43 6.34 -19.43
CA ILE A 263 7.61 5.66 -18.92
C ILE A 263 8.06 4.61 -19.93
N PRO A 264 9.35 4.60 -20.29
CA PRO A 264 9.91 3.62 -21.23
C PRO A 264 10.01 2.26 -20.54
N VAL A 265 9.54 1.21 -21.18
CA VAL A 265 9.77 -0.17 -20.79
C VAL A 265 10.84 -0.76 -21.70
N LEU A 266 11.88 -1.29 -21.09
CA LEU A 266 12.89 -2.09 -21.74
C LEU A 266 12.61 -3.56 -21.42
N PHE A 267 12.63 -4.39 -22.45
CA PHE A 267 12.50 -5.83 -22.29
C PHE A 267 13.89 -6.45 -22.22
N GLY A 268 14.07 -7.39 -21.29
CA GLY A 268 15.25 -8.23 -21.23
C GLY A 268 15.24 -9.33 -22.29
N ASP A 269 16.17 -10.26 -22.17
CA ASP A 269 16.09 -11.50 -22.93
C ASP A 269 14.92 -12.39 -22.44
N SER A 270 14.62 -13.44 -23.20
CA SER A 270 13.48 -14.34 -22.86
C SER A 270 13.61 -14.99 -21.48
N ASN A 271 14.83 -15.16 -20.97
CA ASN A 271 15.04 -15.76 -19.65
C ASN A 271 14.74 -14.74 -18.55
N SER A 272 15.25 -13.53 -18.68
CA SER A 272 14.99 -12.42 -17.76
C SER A 272 13.49 -12.11 -17.70
N GLU A 273 12.79 -12.06 -18.83
CA GLU A 273 11.34 -11.83 -18.86
C GLU A 273 10.56 -12.91 -18.10
N LYS A 274 10.92 -14.19 -18.28
CA LYS A 274 10.29 -15.31 -17.55
C LYS A 274 10.57 -15.25 -16.06
N THR A 275 11.81 -14.96 -15.68
CA THR A 275 12.20 -14.83 -14.27
C THR A 275 11.42 -13.71 -13.59
N VAL A 276 11.32 -12.54 -14.22
CA VAL A 276 10.53 -11.40 -13.72
C VAL A 276 9.06 -11.79 -13.52
N ALA A 277 8.46 -12.48 -14.49
CA ALA A 277 7.06 -12.90 -14.39
C ALA A 277 6.84 -13.90 -13.23
N ILE A 278 7.75 -14.87 -13.05
CA ILE A 278 7.68 -15.83 -11.93
C ILE A 278 7.80 -15.11 -10.59
N LEU A 279 8.81 -14.25 -10.42
CA LEU A 279 9.03 -13.50 -9.17
C LEU A 279 7.85 -12.57 -8.85
N ALA A 280 7.26 -11.94 -9.86
CA ALA A 280 6.09 -11.08 -9.67
C ALA A 280 4.88 -11.88 -9.15
N GLN A 281 4.61 -13.06 -9.71
CA GLN A 281 3.52 -13.94 -9.26
C GLN A 281 3.78 -14.53 -7.87
N GLU A 282 5.01 -14.93 -7.56
CA GLU A 282 5.39 -15.35 -6.22
C GLU A 282 5.15 -14.24 -5.20
N ASN A 283 5.52 -13.01 -5.52
CA ASN A 283 5.33 -11.85 -4.65
C ASN A 283 3.84 -11.52 -4.45
N VAL A 284 3.01 -11.69 -5.48
CA VAL A 284 1.54 -11.60 -5.34
C VAL A 284 1.04 -12.67 -4.37
N GLY A 285 1.50 -13.91 -4.51
CA GLY A 285 1.15 -15.03 -3.61
C GLY A 285 1.54 -14.77 -2.15
N LEU A 286 2.79 -14.36 -1.91
CA LEU A 286 3.30 -14.03 -0.57
C LEU A 286 2.51 -12.88 0.07
N SER A 287 2.22 -11.82 -0.71
CA SER A 287 1.47 -10.65 -0.22
C SER A 287 -0.01 -10.99 0.01
N LYS A 288 -0.61 -11.89 -0.79
CA LYS A 288 -1.97 -12.37 -0.58
C LYS A 288 -2.05 -13.23 0.68
N GLN A 289 -1.14 -14.16 0.88
CA GLN A 289 -1.10 -14.98 2.11
C GLN A 289 -1.02 -14.12 3.37
N GLU A 290 -0.20 -13.07 3.36
CA GLU A 290 -0.13 -12.16 4.49
C GLU A 290 -1.42 -11.34 4.64
N TRP A 291 -1.98 -10.83 3.56
CA TRP A 291 -3.24 -10.07 3.59
C TRP A 291 -4.39 -10.90 4.13
N ASP A 292 -4.53 -12.15 3.67
CA ASP A 292 -5.63 -13.04 4.03
C ASP A 292 -5.48 -13.65 5.45
N SER A 293 -4.35 -13.41 6.11
CA SER A 293 -4.16 -13.79 7.52
C SER A 293 -4.86 -12.86 8.51
N TYR A 294 -5.49 -11.77 8.03
CA TYR A 294 -6.12 -10.76 8.87
C TYR A 294 -7.59 -10.54 8.51
N GLU A 295 -8.40 -10.20 9.53
CA GLU A 295 -9.85 -10.05 9.45
C GLU A 295 -10.33 -8.99 8.43
N TYR A 296 -9.50 -8.06 8.00
CA TYR A 296 -9.86 -7.08 6.96
C TYR A 296 -9.89 -7.67 5.55
N SER A 297 -9.37 -8.89 5.35
CA SER A 297 -9.51 -9.59 4.07
C SER A 297 -10.85 -10.28 3.94
N TRP A 298 -11.51 -10.16 2.79
CA TRP A 298 -12.71 -10.97 2.49
C TRP A 298 -12.42 -12.46 2.25
N ASP A 299 -11.12 -12.83 2.05
CA ASP A 299 -10.66 -14.21 1.94
C ASP A 299 -10.10 -14.75 3.28
N PHE A 300 -10.26 -14.01 4.39
CA PHE A 300 -9.87 -14.45 5.72
C PHE A 300 -10.64 -15.73 6.11
N GLN A 301 -9.93 -16.74 6.58
CA GLN A 301 -10.53 -18.02 6.96
C GLN A 301 -10.58 -18.21 8.47
N HIS A 302 -9.44 -18.16 9.13
CA HIS A 302 -9.31 -18.28 10.58
C HIS A 302 -8.08 -17.57 11.08
N HIS A 303 -8.04 -17.26 12.37
CA HIS A 303 -6.91 -16.55 12.96
C HIS A 303 -5.65 -17.41 12.95
N PRO A 304 -4.46 -16.87 12.60
CA PRO A 304 -3.21 -17.62 12.48
C PRO A 304 -2.74 -18.35 13.75
N LEU A 305 -3.20 -17.92 14.91
CA LEU A 305 -2.88 -18.58 16.19
C LEU A 305 -3.82 -19.77 16.51
N LEU A 306 -4.87 -20.03 15.72
CA LEU A 306 -5.68 -21.23 15.85
C LEU A 306 -4.94 -22.43 15.27
N ARG A 307 -4.17 -23.11 16.09
CA ARG A 307 -3.34 -24.26 15.71
C ARG A 307 -3.52 -25.44 16.62
N LYS A 308 -3.26 -26.63 16.11
CA LYS A 308 -3.30 -27.87 16.91
C LYS A 308 -2.01 -28.02 17.71
N VAL A 309 -1.81 -27.15 18.68
CA VAL A 309 -0.69 -27.11 19.61
C VAL A 309 -1.21 -26.91 21.03
N SER A 310 -0.38 -27.17 22.04
CA SER A 310 -0.82 -27.11 23.44
C SER A 310 -0.83 -25.70 24.01
N THR A 311 -0.02 -24.77 23.46
CA THR A 311 0.08 -23.41 24.01
C THR A 311 0.03 -22.35 22.90
N ILE A 312 -0.50 -21.18 23.28
CA ILE A 312 -0.51 -20.01 22.38
C ILE A 312 0.92 -19.51 22.08
N ALA A 313 1.85 -19.71 23.01
CA ALA A 313 3.26 -19.40 22.81
C ALA A 313 3.86 -20.24 21.67
N GLU A 314 3.54 -21.53 21.62
CA GLU A 314 3.96 -22.41 20.51
C GLU A 314 3.30 -22.00 19.18
N ALA A 315 2.00 -21.69 19.21
CA ALA A 315 1.29 -21.18 18.04
C ALA A 315 1.92 -19.89 17.50
N PHE A 316 2.26 -18.96 18.41
CA PHE A 316 2.92 -17.70 18.03
C PHE A 316 4.31 -17.92 17.46
N ASN A 317 5.11 -18.82 18.04
CA ASN A 317 6.45 -19.13 17.52
C ASN A 317 6.40 -19.70 16.10
N GLN A 318 5.44 -20.59 15.81
CA GLN A 318 5.22 -21.07 14.44
C GLN A 318 4.81 -19.94 13.49
N TRP A 319 3.86 -19.11 13.92
CA TRP A 319 3.42 -17.94 13.15
C TRP A 319 4.56 -16.95 12.88
N GLN A 320 5.39 -16.68 13.88
CA GLN A 320 6.56 -15.83 13.74
C GLN A 320 7.54 -16.35 12.69
N THR A 321 7.81 -17.65 12.71
CA THR A 321 8.69 -18.29 11.71
C THR A 321 8.13 -18.13 10.30
N GLU A 322 6.85 -18.41 10.10
CA GLU A 322 6.19 -18.25 8.79
C GLU A 322 6.20 -16.80 8.28
N CYS A 323 5.96 -15.84 9.18
CA CYS A 323 6.04 -14.43 8.85
C CYS A 323 7.45 -14.00 8.45
N GLU A 324 8.47 -14.50 9.16
CA GLU A 324 9.86 -14.18 8.88
C GLU A 324 10.34 -14.79 7.56
N GLU A 325 9.99 -16.04 7.29
CA GLU A 325 10.26 -16.69 6.01
C GLU A 325 9.62 -15.94 4.85
N ARG A 326 8.34 -15.59 4.96
CA ARG A 326 7.59 -14.81 3.96
C ARG A 326 8.22 -13.43 3.73
N PHE A 327 8.60 -12.74 4.80
CA PHE A 327 9.25 -11.44 4.73
C PHE A 327 10.59 -11.53 4.00
N ASN A 328 11.43 -12.49 4.37
CA ASN A 328 12.75 -12.66 3.78
C ASN A 328 12.66 -13.11 2.32
N GLN A 329 11.71 -13.97 1.97
CA GLN A 329 11.48 -14.39 0.59
C GLN A 329 11.02 -13.22 -0.28
N LEU A 330 10.03 -12.42 0.19
CA LEU A 330 9.58 -11.25 -0.56
C LEU A 330 10.71 -10.25 -0.78
N LYS A 331 11.50 -9.98 0.26
CA LYS A 331 12.66 -9.08 0.19
C LYS A 331 13.67 -9.58 -0.84
N ALA A 332 14.05 -10.85 -0.80
CA ALA A 332 14.99 -11.44 -1.75
C ALA A 332 14.46 -11.38 -3.20
N ASN A 333 13.18 -11.64 -3.41
CA ASN A 333 12.56 -11.53 -4.73
C ASN A 333 12.55 -10.08 -5.24
N GLU A 334 12.26 -9.09 -4.38
CA GLU A 334 12.30 -7.67 -4.74
C GLU A 334 13.73 -7.21 -5.07
N GLU A 335 14.74 -7.66 -4.34
CA GLU A 335 16.16 -7.39 -4.60
C GLU A 335 16.61 -8.01 -5.93
N GLU A 336 16.17 -9.23 -6.25
CA GLU A 336 16.45 -9.86 -7.54
C GLU A 336 15.75 -9.14 -8.70
N LEU A 337 14.48 -8.73 -8.55
CA LEU A 337 13.80 -7.89 -9.54
C LEU A 337 14.53 -6.57 -9.77
N ASN A 338 14.98 -5.93 -8.70
CA ASN A 338 15.79 -4.71 -8.79
C ASN A 338 17.08 -4.96 -9.56
N ARG A 339 17.81 -6.03 -9.26
CA ARG A 339 19.06 -6.39 -9.93
C ARG A 339 18.84 -6.57 -11.44
N ILE A 340 17.81 -7.33 -11.82
CA ILE A 340 17.47 -7.57 -13.23
C ILE A 340 17.14 -6.25 -13.95
N PHE A 341 16.27 -5.41 -13.38
CA PHE A 341 15.89 -4.16 -14.03
C PHE A 341 17.01 -3.11 -14.01
N ILE A 342 17.84 -3.04 -12.97
CA ILE A 342 19.04 -2.18 -12.93
C ILE A 342 20.00 -2.54 -14.09
N GLU A 343 20.17 -3.84 -14.35
CA GLU A 343 21.01 -4.32 -15.45
C GLU A 343 20.40 -3.98 -16.81
N ILE A 344 19.10 -4.26 -17.03
CA ILE A 344 18.39 -3.97 -18.29
C ILE A 344 18.45 -2.46 -18.62
N TYR A 345 18.35 -1.60 -17.61
CA TYR A 345 18.35 -0.14 -17.77
C TYR A 345 19.76 0.49 -17.72
N GLY A 346 20.80 -0.29 -17.46
CA GLY A 346 22.18 0.22 -17.37
C GLY A 346 22.39 1.20 -16.21
N LEU A 347 21.69 1.02 -15.09
CA LEU A 347 21.66 1.94 -13.93
C LEU A 347 22.52 1.45 -12.74
N GLN A 348 23.53 0.59 -12.98
CA GLN A 348 24.37 0.00 -11.93
C GLN A 348 25.22 1.05 -11.18
N ASN A 349 25.46 2.21 -11.78
CA ASN A 349 26.21 3.30 -11.15
C ASN A 349 25.31 4.24 -10.31
N GLU A 350 23.99 4.14 -10.44
CA GLU A 350 23.01 5.03 -9.83
C GLU A 350 22.20 4.34 -8.72
N LEU A 351 21.93 3.06 -8.89
CA LEU A 351 21.03 2.28 -8.03
C LEU A 351 21.73 1.04 -7.52
N ILE A 352 21.40 0.68 -6.29
CA ILE A 352 21.76 -0.57 -5.65
C ILE A 352 20.50 -1.40 -5.43
N PRO A 353 20.51 -2.73 -5.64
CA PRO A 353 19.32 -3.56 -5.64
C PRO A 353 18.70 -3.80 -4.26
N GLU A 354 19.41 -3.52 -3.18
CA GLU A 354 19.03 -3.81 -1.81
C GLU A 354 17.73 -3.09 -1.42
N VAL A 355 16.88 -3.80 -0.68
CA VAL A 355 15.60 -3.33 -0.19
C VAL A 355 15.69 -3.13 1.33
N GLU A 356 15.38 -1.94 1.82
CA GLU A 356 15.30 -1.68 3.26
C GLU A 356 14.08 -2.39 3.86
N ASP A 357 14.21 -2.94 5.08
CA ASP A 357 13.13 -3.67 5.77
C ASP A 357 11.82 -2.87 5.85
N LYS A 358 11.90 -1.53 6.01
CA LYS A 358 10.73 -0.64 6.03
C LYS A 358 9.97 -0.53 4.71
N ASP A 359 10.60 -0.93 3.59
CA ASP A 359 10.02 -0.88 2.25
C ASP A 359 9.41 -2.23 1.84
N VAL A 360 9.65 -3.29 2.60
CA VAL A 360 9.00 -4.60 2.43
C VAL A 360 7.56 -4.51 2.96
N THR A 361 6.58 -4.88 2.14
CA THR A 361 5.17 -4.60 2.45
C THR A 361 4.40 -5.76 3.09
N VAL A 362 5.02 -6.92 3.29
CA VAL A 362 4.51 -7.96 4.19
C VAL A 362 5.09 -7.75 5.59
N ARG A 363 4.32 -8.04 6.62
CA ARG A 363 4.68 -7.74 8.00
C ARG A 363 5.35 -8.94 8.66
N LYS A 364 6.31 -8.67 9.52
CA LYS A 364 6.80 -9.65 10.51
C LYS A 364 5.74 -9.80 11.60
N ALA A 365 5.75 -10.92 12.31
CA ALA A 365 4.90 -11.11 13.48
C ALA A 365 5.25 -10.07 14.56
N ASP A 366 4.23 -9.60 15.27
CA ASP A 366 4.34 -8.71 16.41
C ASP A 366 3.45 -9.25 17.51
N LEU A 367 4.05 -9.65 18.63
CA LEU A 367 3.34 -10.34 19.70
C LEU A 367 2.16 -9.52 20.24
N GLY A 368 2.36 -8.23 20.48
CA GLY A 368 1.31 -7.38 21.03
C GLY A 368 0.15 -7.19 20.07
N ARG A 369 0.44 -6.95 18.78
CA ARG A 369 -0.56 -6.82 17.73
C ARG A 369 -1.33 -8.12 17.51
N ASP A 370 -0.60 -9.23 17.37
CA ASP A 370 -1.19 -10.51 16.95
C ASP A 370 -2.03 -11.14 18.10
N ILE A 371 -1.67 -10.89 19.37
CA ILE A 371 -2.52 -11.24 20.51
C ILE A 371 -3.79 -10.39 20.57
N ARG A 372 -3.72 -9.09 20.29
CA ARG A 372 -4.93 -8.24 20.24
C ARG A 372 -5.86 -8.67 19.09
N SER A 373 -5.29 -9.05 17.95
CA SER A 373 -6.05 -9.61 16.83
C SER A 373 -6.70 -10.95 17.20
N PHE A 374 -6.02 -11.79 17.98
CA PHE A 374 -6.60 -13.05 18.51
C PHE A 374 -7.78 -12.79 19.46
N ILE A 375 -7.67 -11.79 20.33
CA ILE A 375 -8.78 -11.37 21.20
C ILE A 375 -9.96 -10.87 20.37
N SER A 376 -9.73 -10.07 19.33
CA SER A 376 -10.77 -9.60 18.42
C SER A 376 -11.49 -10.77 17.72
N TYR A 377 -10.74 -11.74 17.21
CA TYR A 377 -11.31 -12.93 16.62
C TYR A 377 -12.18 -13.73 17.62
N ALA A 378 -11.71 -13.87 18.87
CA ALA A 378 -12.46 -14.53 19.93
C ALA A 378 -13.80 -13.81 20.19
N VAL A 379 -13.77 -12.47 20.27
CA VAL A 379 -15.02 -11.66 20.40
C VAL A 379 -15.91 -11.88 19.17
N GLY A 380 -15.35 -11.93 17.97
CA GLY A 380 -16.09 -12.30 16.76
C GLY A 380 -16.78 -13.67 16.86
N CYS A 381 -16.15 -14.65 17.52
CA CYS A 381 -16.77 -15.95 17.81
C CYS A 381 -17.88 -15.85 18.85
N MET A 382 -17.73 -15.03 19.90
CA MET A 382 -18.75 -14.80 20.93
C MET A 382 -20.04 -14.24 20.32
N PHE A 383 -19.93 -13.34 19.34
CA PHE A 383 -21.07 -12.75 18.61
C PHE A 383 -21.49 -13.55 17.37
N GLY A 384 -20.86 -14.69 17.08
CA GLY A 384 -21.22 -15.55 15.95
C GLY A 384 -20.77 -15.05 14.58
N ARG A 385 -19.97 -13.98 14.49
CA ARG A 385 -19.35 -13.55 13.22
C ARG A 385 -18.45 -14.63 12.66
N TYR A 386 -17.65 -15.23 13.51
CA TYR A 386 -16.78 -16.37 13.25
C TYR A 386 -17.20 -17.60 14.04
N SER A 387 -16.62 -18.72 13.69
CA SER A 387 -16.80 -19.98 14.39
C SER A 387 -15.50 -20.78 14.39
N LEU A 388 -15.32 -21.65 15.38
CA LEU A 388 -14.24 -22.63 15.39
C LEU A 388 -14.52 -23.84 14.48
N ASP A 389 -15.73 -23.98 13.95
CA ASP A 389 -16.20 -25.15 13.20
C ASP A 389 -16.30 -24.88 11.69
N VAL A 390 -16.27 -23.62 11.25
CA VAL A 390 -16.33 -23.23 9.84
C VAL A 390 -15.35 -22.09 9.52
N ASP A 391 -14.77 -22.16 8.33
CA ASP A 391 -13.83 -21.15 7.86
C ASP A 391 -14.54 -19.88 7.38
N GLY A 392 -13.90 -18.73 7.58
CA GLY A 392 -14.38 -17.43 7.14
C GLY A 392 -15.54 -16.89 7.99
N LEU A 393 -16.40 -16.08 7.38
CA LEU A 393 -17.58 -15.55 8.06
C LEU A 393 -18.65 -16.65 8.27
N ALA A 394 -18.91 -16.98 9.52
CA ALA A 394 -19.99 -17.92 9.88
C ALA A 394 -21.37 -17.26 9.73
N TYR A 395 -21.49 -15.98 10.14
CA TYR A 395 -22.69 -15.17 9.98
C TYR A 395 -22.34 -13.72 9.62
N ALA A 396 -22.99 -13.22 8.59
CA ALA A 396 -22.90 -11.83 8.13
C ALA A 396 -24.27 -11.32 7.66
N GLY A 397 -25.33 -11.72 8.36
CA GLY A 397 -26.73 -11.46 8.00
C GLY A 397 -27.41 -12.63 7.26
N GLY A 398 -28.72 -12.61 7.19
CA GLY A 398 -29.54 -13.67 6.59
C GLY A 398 -30.10 -14.66 7.62
N GLU A 399 -30.33 -15.92 7.22
CA GLU A 399 -30.84 -16.96 8.13
C GLU A 399 -29.72 -17.46 9.06
N TRP A 400 -30.08 -17.54 10.37
CA TRP A 400 -29.17 -18.06 11.38
C TRP A 400 -29.09 -19.59 11.31
N ASP A 401 -27.89 -20.14 11.36
CA ASP A 401 -27.61 -21.58 11.34
C ASP A 401 -26.80 -22.00 12.57
N ASN A 402 -27.47 -22.48 13.58
CA ASN A 402 -26.86 -22.90 14.85
C ASN A 402 -25.90 -24.10 14.71
N SER A 403 -25.99 -24.88 13.63
CA SER A 403 -25.11 -26.03 13.41
C SER A 403 -23.66 -25.67 13.19
N LYS A 404 -23.39 -24.40 12.89
CA LYS A 404 -22.04 -23.87 12.68
C LYS A 404 -21.27 -23.59 13.97
N TYR A 405 -21.89 -23.73 15.15
CA TYR A 405 -21.31 -23.28 16.44
C TYR A 405 -21.31 -24.41 17.47
N ALA A 406 -20.78 -25.59 17.09
CA ALA A 406 -20.78 -26.77 17.95
C ALA A 406 -19.67 -26.73 19.00
N SER A 407 -18.46 -26.26 18.63
CA SER A 407 -17.29 -26.26 19.52
C SER A 407 -17.27 -25.09 20.50
N PHE A 408 -17.79 -23.94 20.10
CA PHE A 408 -17.90 -22.75 20.94
C PHE A 408 -19.26 -22.09 20.69
N ALA A 409 -20.07 -22.02 21.75
CA ALA A 409 -21.42 -21.47 21.66
C ALA A 409 -21.42 -19.95 21.57
N VAL A 410 -22.27 -19.41 20.71
CA VAL A 410 -22.53 -17.97 20.61
C VAL A 410 -23.32 -17.49 21.80
N ASP A 411 -23.12 -16.24 22.20
CA ASP A 411 -23.89 -15.61 23.25
C ASP A 411 -25.39 -15.61 22.91
N LYS A 412 -26.26 -15.80 23.94
CA LYS A 412 -27.66 -16.11 23.73
C LYS A 412 -28.52 -14.93 23.29
N ASP A 413 -28.24 -13.75 23.80
CA ASP A 413 -28.99 -12.52 23.54
C ASP A 413 -28.17 -11.46 22.79
N ASN A 414 -26.94 -11.82 22.44
CA ASN A 414 -25.99 -10.97 21.72
C ASN A 414 -25.59 -9.69 22.49
N ILE A 415 -25.68 -9.73 23.82
CA ILE A 415 -25.29 -8.64 24.72
C ILE A 415 -24.26 -9.15 25.73
N ILE A 416 -23.01 -8.83 25.51
CA ILE A 416 -21.89 -9.29 26.36
C ILE A 416 -21.44 -8.14 27.28
N PRO A 417 -21.62 -8.29 28.61
CA PRO A 417 -21.25 -7.26 29.57
C PRO A 417 -19.71 -7.07 29.65
N ILE A 418 -19.27 -5.79 29.72
CA ILE A 418 -17.90 -5.40 30.01
C ILE A 418 -17.93 -4.63 31.34
N CYS A 419 -17.62 -5.30 32.43
CA CYS A 419 -17.68 -4.74 33.80
C CYS A 419 -16.30 -4.78 34.48
N ASP A 420 -16.16 -4.00 35.55
CA ASP A 420 -14.96 -3.94 36.38
C ASP A 420 -14.73 -5.22 37.21
N ASP A 421 -15.75 -6.05 37.38
CA ASP A 421 -15.68 -7.37 38.01
C ASP A 421 -16.65 -8.35 37.32
N GLU A 422 -16.57 -9.63 37.63
CA GLU A 422 -17.38 -10.70 37.07
C GLU A 422 -18.75 -10.77 37.77
N TYR A 423 -19.69 -9.93 37.33
CA TYR A 423 -21.05 -9.85 37.88
C TYR A 423 -22.05 -10.74 37.16
N PHE A 424 -21.76 -11.17 35.94
CA PHE A 424 -22.65 -11.89 35.05
C PHE A 424 -22.00 -13.19 34.57
N GLU A 425 -22.83 -14.21 34.27
CA GLU A 425 -22.33 -15.50 33.75
C GLU A 425 -21.72 -15.38 32.34
N ASP A 426 -22.14 -14.39 31.57
CA ASP A 426 -21.70 -14.06 30.21
C ASP A 426 -20.73 -12.87 30.16
N ASP A 427 -20.03 -12.59 31.29
CA ASP A 427 -18.98 -11.60 31.33
C ASP A 427 -17.90 -11.87 30.27
N ILE A 428 -17.46 -10.82 29.55
CA ILE A 428 -16.56 -10.94 28.41
C ILE A 428 -15.25 -11.66 28.73
N VAL A 429 -14.70 -11.48 29.96
CA VAL A 429 -13.47 -12.16 30.39
C VAL A 429 -13.73 -13.63 30.64
N GLY A 430 -14.89 -13.96 31.23
CA GLY A 430 -15.34 -15.35 31.42
C GLY A 430 -15.46 -16.08 30.09
N LEU A 431 -16.15 -15.48 29.12
CA LEU A 431 -16.29 -16.03 27.77
C LEU A 431 -14.92 -16.15 27.06
N PHE A 432 -14.04 -15.17 27.21
CA PHE A 432 -12.70 -15.25 26.63
C PHE A 432 -11.85 -16.38 27.24
N VAL A 433 -11.91 -16.58 28.53
CA VAL A 433 -11.26 -17.72 29.22
C VAL A 433 -11.77 -19.05 28.66
N GLU A 434 -13.09 -19.18 28.50
CA GLU A 434 -13.70 -20.41 27.91
C GLU A 434 -13.27 -20.60 26.45
N PHE A 435 -13.16 -19.52 25.68
CA PHE A 435 -12.63 -19.58 24.31
C PHE A 435 -11.18 -20.11 24.28
N VAL A 436 -10.28 -19.56 25.12
CA VAL A 436 -8.90 -20.02 25.22
C VAL A 436 -8.81 -21.48 25.64
N LYS A 437 -9.64 -21.89 26.62
CA LYS A 437 -9.77 -23.27 27.08
C LYS A 437 -10.25 -24.20 25.95
N THR A 438 -11.23 -23.76 25.16
CA THR A 438 -11.75 -24.53 24.02
C THR A 438 -10.68 -24.74 22.94
N VAL A 439 -9.87 -23.72 22.66
CA VAL A 439 -8.84 -23.78 21.60
C VAL A 439 -7.62 -24.59 22.04
N TYR A 440 -7.11 -24.39 23.26
CA TYR A 440 -5.82 -24.96 23.70
C TYR A 440 -5.93 -26.04 24.78
N GLY A 441 -7.11 -26.23 25.36
CA GLY A 441 -7.34 -27.19 26.45
C GLY A 441 -7.22 -26.57 27.84
N GLU A 442 -7.71 -27.33 28.83
CA GLU A 442 -7.74 -26.90 30.23
C GLU A 442 -6.35 -27.00 30.90
N ASP A 443 -5.56 -28.00 30.51
CA ASP A 443 -4.27 -28.30 31.14
C ASP A 443 -3.24 -27.17 31.04
N THR A 444 -3.34 -26.32 30.00
CA THR A 444 -2.42 -25.21 29.71
C THR A 444 -3.07 -23.83 29.87
N LEU A 445 -4.29 -23.77 30.41
CA LEU A 445 -5.08 -22.54 30.46
C LEU A 445 -4.37 -21.40 31.19
N ASP A 446 -3.83 -21.67 32.38
CA ASP A 446 -3.14 -20.65 33.20
C ASP A 446 -1.88 -20.11 32.49
N GLU A 447 -1.13 -20.99 31.82
CA GLU A 447 0.03 -20.60 31.04
C GLU A 447 -0.36 -19.71 29.85
N ASN A 448 -1.42 -20.08 29.14
CA ASN A 448 -1.95 -19.34 27.99
C ASN A 448 -2.48 -17.95 28.40
N LEU A 449 -3.25 -17.86 29.48
CA LEU A 449 -3.75 -16.58 29.99
C LEU A 449 -2.60 -15.67 30.44
N LYS A 450 -1.57 -16.25 31.08
CA LYS A 450 -0.38 -15.50 31.46
C LYS A 450 0.35 -14.95 30.23
N PHE A 451 0.55 -15.76 29.20
CA PHE A 451 1.20 -15.33 27.96
C PHE A 451 0.44 -14.18 27.28
N ILE A 452 -0.90 -14.27 27.23
CA ILE A 452 -1.76 -13.21 26.70
C ILE A 452 -1.60 -11.92 27.52
N ALA A 453 -1.67 -12.02 28.86
CA ALA A 453 -1.53 -10.86 29.75
C ALA A 453 -0.15 -10.18 29.61
N ASP A 454 0.91 -10.97 29.53
CA ASP A 454 2.28 -10.47 29.31
C ASP A 454 2.39 -9.73 27.95
N ALA A 455 1.77 -10.26 26.89
CA ALA A 455 1.73 -9.65 25.57
C ALA A 455 0.93 -8.34 25.53
N LEU A 456 -0.09 -8.19 26.36
CA LEU A 456 -0.84 -6.95 26.53
C LEU A 456 -0.05 -5.89 27.34
N GLY A 457 1.06 -6.28 27.97
CA GLY A 457 1.96 -5.38 28.73
C GLY A 457 1.46 -5.04 30.13
N GLY A 458 0.47 -5.75 30.66
CA GLY A 458 -0.09 -5.54 32.00
C GLY A 458 0.73 -6.17 33.11
N LYS A 459 0.49 -5.71 34.32
CA LYS A 459 1.07 -6.26 35.56
C LYS A 459 -0.07 -6.68 36.50
N GLY A 460 0.01 -7.87 37.05
CA GLY A 460 -1.01 -8.40 37.96
C GLY A 460 -1.47 -9.80 37.57
N GLN A 461 -2.65 -10.19 38.05
CA GLN A 461 -3.22 -11.47 37.68
C GLN A 461 -3.65 -11.44 36.20
N PRO A 462 -3.46 -12.52 35.45
CA PRO A 462 -3.77 -12.53 34.01
C PRO A 462 -5.20 -12.08 33.67
N LYS A 463 -6.22 -12.55 34.41
CA LYS A 463 -7.61 -12.15 34.19
C LYS A 463 -7.84 -10.65 34.42
N ASP A 464 -7.17 -10.04 35.41
CA ASP A 464 -7.31 -8.61 35.69
C ASP A 464 -6.68 -7.77 34.55
N VAL A 465 -5.56 -8.21 34.01
CA VAL A 465 -4.90 -7.56 32.89
C VAL A 465 -5.79 -7.62 31.63
N ILE A 466 -6.39 -8.77 31.35
CA ILE A 466 -7.30 -8.97 30.23
C ILE A 466 -8.57 -8.11 30.41
N ARG A 467 -9.13 -8.06 31.62
CA ARG A 467 -10.28 -7.20 31.95
C ARG A 467 -9.97 -5.73 31.73
N ASN A 468 -8.81 -5.29 32.21
CA ASN A 468 -8.37 -3.90 32.01
C ASN A 468 -8.20 -3.56 30.53
N TYR A 469 -7.74 -4.50 29.71
CA TYR A 469 -7.67 -4.33 28.26
C TYR A 469 -9.07 -4.16 27.64
N PHE A 470 -10.05 -4.97 28.00
CA PHE A 470 -11.42 -4.82 27.50
C PHE A 470 -12.06 -3.49 27.95
N LEU A 471 -11.84 -3.06 29.18
CA LEU A 471 -12.41 -1.81 29.71
C LEU A 471 -11.82 -0.55 29.07
N ASN A 472 -10.52 -0.54 28.78
CA ASN A 472 -9.83 0.71 28.46
C ASN A 472 -9.27 0.78 27.03
N ASP A 473 -8.91 -0.37 26.43
CA ASP A 473 -8.15 -0.38 25.19
C ASP A 473 -8.89 -1.05 24.01
N PHE A 474 -9.73 -2.05 24.26
CA PHE A 474 -10.32 -2.87 23.22
C PHE A 474 -11.12 -2.06 22.20
N LEU A 475 -12.03 -1.20 22.64
CA LEU A 475 -12.86 -0.38 21.75
C LEU A 475 -12.12 0.80 21.14
N THR A 476 -11.11 1.33 21.83
CA THR A 476 -10.38 2.53 21.39
C THR A 476 -9.22 2.25 20.46
N LYS A 477 -8.66 1.04 20.49
CA LYS A 477 -7.47 0.64 19.72
C LYS A 477 -7.74 -0.36 18.61
N ASN A 478 -8.98 -0.80 18.42
CA ASN A 478 -9.32 -1.75 17.37
C ASN A 478 -9.02 -1.22 15.97
N ASP A 479 -9.27 0.07 15.70
CA ASP A 479 -8.95 0.70 14.42
C ASP A 479 -7.45 0.69 14.10
N GLU A 480 -6.60 0.77 15.11
CA GLU A 480 -5.14 0.75 14.95
C GLU A 480 -4.59 -0.66 14.68
N HIS A 481 -5.33 -1.70 15.05
CA HIS A 481 -4.89 -3.10 14.97
C HIS A 481 -5.43 -3.86 13.77
N GLN A 482 -6.18 -3.19 12.88
CA GLN A 482 -6.72 -3.80 11.65
C GLN A 482 -7.67 -4.97 11.93
N THR A 483 -8.42 -4.87 13.00
CA THR A 483 -9.53 -5.78 13.32
C THR A 483 -10.82 -5.20 12.76
N LEU A 484 -11.80 -6.05 12.47
CA LEU A 484 -13.13 -5.55 12.11
C LEU A 484 -13.74 -4.84 13.31
N PRO A 485 -14.36 -3.67 13.14
CA PRO A 485 -15.06 -3.02 14.24
C PRO A 485 -16.14 -3.96 14.80
N VAL A 486 -16.30 -3.96 16.11
CA VAL A 486 -17.45 -4.60 16.75
C VAL A 486 -18.68 -3.84 16.28
N LEU A 487 -19.50 -4.48 15.44
CA LEU A 487 -20.70 -3.85 14.90
C LEU A 487 -21.78 -3.84 15.99
N TYR A 488 -22.26 -2.65 16.32
CA TYR A 488 -23.45 -2.49 17.15
C TYR A 488 -24.70 -2.79 16.31
N GLU A 489 -25.80 -3.19 16.97
CA GLU A 489 -27.08 -3.54 16.34
C GLU A 489 -27.66 -2.43 15.43
N GLU A 490 -27.26 -1.16 15.63
CA GLU A 490 -27.66 0.00 14.83
C GLU A 490 -27.12 -0.01 13.39
N ASP A 491 -26.09 -0.79 13.10
CA ASP A 491 -25.47 -0.87 11.76
C ASP A 491 -26.19 -1.85 10.81
N PHE A 492 -27.18 -2.59 11.31
CA PHE A 492 -27.93 -3.61 10.54
C PHE A 492 -29.38 -3.23 10.17
N MET A 493 -29.85 -2.03 10.51
CA MET A 493 -31.20 -1.56 10.15
C MET A 493 -31.26 -0.82 8.80
#